data_3d2b8799a6c197f381bd60d315625199
#
_entry.id   3d2b8799a6c197f381bd60d315625199
#
_cell.length_a   1.000
_cell.length_b   1.000
_cell.length_c   1.000
_cell.angle_alpha   90.00
_cell.angle_beta   90.00
_cell.angle_gamma   90.00
#
_symmetry.space_group_name_H-M   'P 1'
#
loop_
_entity.id
_entity.type
_entity.pdbx_description
1 polymer ?
#
loop_
_entity_poly.entity_id
_entity_poly.type
_entity_poly.pdbx_seq_one_letter_code
_entity_poly.pdbx_strand_id
1 'polypeptide(L)'
;MSNQVYCRRPVRNLTLTGCFAAVLGGLILFLCLVCVSVTVTLNFRPLYYLDMKLLHISDSSGYSNDVIRKNFDVLIRYNNIWHTGILNFPDFPMSESGRIHFEEVKKVFSVFEYGALILIPLSAVEIMAAKKKRFGSLFAAAGIISVGIPASLGLLIAANWEWVFITFHKIVFQNDYWLFDPYTDPVITILPDEFFMHCAALIMLLVLAGSLAFFAAWKKLAKKKVK
;
A
#
# COMPACT_ATOMS: atom_id res chain seq x y z
N MET A 1 -12.74 56.53 20.09
CA MET A 1 -13.25 55.37 19.34
C MET A 1 -12.31 55.07 18.19
N SER A 2 -11.39 54.12 18.38
CA SER A 2 -10.38 53.76 17.36
C SER A 2 -10.92 52.60 16.54
N ASN A 3 -11.32 52.87 15.29
CA ASN A 3 -11.66 51.83 14.33
C ASN A 3 -10.39 51.09 13.89
N GLN A 4 -10.13 49.95 14.48
CA GLN A 4 -9.12 49.01 13.93
C GLN A 4 -9.66 48.39 12.64
N VAL A 5 -9.24 48.92 11.51
CA VAL A 5 -9.45 48.29 10.20
C VAL A 5 -8.64 47.01 10.15
N TYR A 6 -9.32 45.91 10.33
CA TYR A 6 -8.76 44.58 10.09
C TYR A 6 -8.46 44.43 8.58
N CYS A 7 -7.24 44.75 8.20
CA CYS A 7 -6.75 44.49 6.84
C CYS A 7 -6.63 42.97 6.64
N ARG A 8 -7.70 42.30 6.14
CA ARG A 8 -7.62 40.91 5.66
C ARG A 8 -6.62 40.90 4.50
N ARG A 9 -5.41 40.36 4.75
CA ARG A 9 -4.46 40.11 3.66
C ARG A 9 -5.14 39.23 2.64
N PRO A 10 -5.06 39.57 1.33
CA PRO A 10 -5.69 38.75 0.31
C PRO A 10 -5.12 37.31 0.36
N VAL A 11 -6.01 36.32 0.30
CA VAL A 11 -5.64 34.94 0.06
C VAL A 11 -4.87 34.94 -1.26
N ARG A 12 -3.58 34.67 -1.21
CA ARG A 12 -2.73 34.64 -2.41
C ARG A 12 -3.26 33.47 -3.26
N ASN A 13 -4.05 33.79 -4.29
CA ASN A 13 -4.54 32.84 -5.26
C ASN A 13 -3.33 32.08 -5.80
N LEU A 14 -3.37 30.74 -5.71
CA LEU A 14 -2.36 29.92 -6.33
C LEU A 14 -2.38 30.21 -7.84
N THR A 15 -1.22 30.49 -8.41
CA THR A 15 -1.08 30.52 -9.86
C THR A 15 -1.37 29.14 -10.43
N LEU A 16 -1.80 29.01 -11.67
CA LEU A 16 -2.04 27.73 -12.35
C LEU A 16 -0.83 26.79 -12.20
N THR A 17 0.40 27.36 -12.38
CA THR A 17 1.66 26.62 -12.17
C THR A 17 1.83 26.15 -10.74
N GLY A 18 1.40 26.95 -9.76
CA GLY A 18 1.44 26.55 -8.34
C GLY A 18 0.45 25.44 -8.00
N CYS A 19 -0.75 25.47 -8.60
CA CYS A 19 -1.72 24.38 -8.46
C CYS A 19 -1.18 23.08 -9.07
N PHE A 20 -0.65 23.15 -10.28
CA PHE A 20 -0.07 21.98 -10.96
C PHE A 20 1.09 21.37 -10.15
N ALA A 21 2.01 22.21 -9.66
CA ALA A 21 3.11 21.74 -8.81
C ALA A 21 2.63 21.12 -7.49
N ALA A 22 1.54 21.64 -6.89
CA ALA A 22 0.98 21.07 -5.68
C ALA A 22 0.35 19.69 -5.93
N VAL A 23 -0.35 19.51 -7.04
CA VAL A 23 -0.99 18.22 -7.40
C VAL A 23 0.07 17.20 -7.76
N LEU A 24 1.05 17.55 -8.60
CA LEU A 24 2.13 16.65 -9.00
C LEU A 24 2.95 16.19 -7.80
N GLY A 25 3.38 17.12 -6.95
CA GLY A 25 4.11 16.77 -5.75
C GLY A 25 3.24 16.00 -4.75
N GLY A 26 1.96 16.36 -4.61
CA GLY A 26 1.01 15.60 -3.81
C GLY A 26 0.86 14.17 -4.29
N LEU A 27 0.87 13.93 -5.60
CA LEU A 27 0.85 12.59 -6.20
C LEU A 27 2.14 11.80 -5.90
N ILE A 28 3.30 12.44 -5.95
CA ILE A 28 4.58 11.81 -5.58
C ILE A 28 4.55 11.35 -4.12
N LEU A 29 4.09 12.21 -3.21
CA LEU A 29 3.96 11.85 -1.79
C LEU A 29 2.95 10.71 -1.58
N PHE A 30 1.84 10.72 -2.30
CA PHE A 30 0.85 9.64 -2.27
C PHE A 30 1.44 8.32 -2.76
N LEU A 31 2.11 8.31 -3.92
CA LEU A 31 2.74 7.11 -4.48
C LEU A 31 3.83 6.57 -3.53
N CYS A 32 4.62 7.44 -2.93
CA CYS A 32 5.58 7.05 -1.89
C CYS A 32 4.88 6.34 -0.72
N LEU A 33 3.80 6.93 -0.24
CA LEU A 33 3.02 6.38 0.87
C LEU A 33 2.43 5.00 0.53
N VAL A 34 1.90 4.83 -0.68
CA VAL A 34 1.39 3.54 -1.17
C VAL A 34 2.50 2.50 -1.25
N CYS A 35 3.64 2.83 -1.88
CA CYS A 35 4.77 1.91 -1.99
C CYS A 35 5.29 1.46 -0.61
N VAL A 36 5.41 2.39 0.34
CA VAL A 36 5.81 2.07 1.72
C VAL A 36 4.75 1.19 2.40
N SER A 37 3.46 1.52 2.25
CA SER A 37 2.37 0.75 2.88
C SER A 37 2.31 -0.69 2.38
N VAL A 38 2.46 -0.91 1.06
CA VAL A 38 2.51 -2.25 0.47
C VAL A 38 3.74 -3.02 0.95
N THR A 39 4.93 -2.40 0.93
CA THR A 39 6.17 -3.03 1.40
C THR A 39 6.11 -3.41 2.89
N VAL A 40 5.54 -2.52 3.72
CA VAL A 40 5.32 -2.81 5.15
C VAL A 40 4.36 -3.97 5.32
N THR A 41 3.22 -3.95 4.62
CA THR A 41 2.21 -5.01 4.72
C THR A 41 2.74 -6.36 4.28
N LEU A 42 3.47 -6.43 3.15
CA LEU A 42 4.14 -7.65 2.68
C LEU A 42 5.00 -8.30 3.77
N ASN A 43 5.74 -7.48 4.53
CA ASN A 43 6.67 -7.97 5.53
C ASN A 43 6.06 -8.09 6.93
N PHE A 44 4.80 -7.66 7.14
CA PHE A 44 4.14 -7.67 8.44
C PHE A 44 3.51 -9.04 8.75
N ARG A 45 4.36 -10.05 8.96
CA ARG A 45 3.97 -11.43 9.30
C ARG A 45 2.99 -11.58 10.47
N PRO A 46 2.99 -10.69 11.51
CA PRO A 46 2.03 -10.80 12.59
C PRO A 46 0.56 -10.78 12.13
N LEU A 47 0.23 -10.11 11.00
CA LEU A 47 -1.11 -10.15 10.42
C LEU A 47 -1.49 -11.59 10.04
N TYR A 48 -0.64 -12.26 9.27
CA TYR A 48 -0.89 -13.65 8.87
C TYR A 48 -0.94 -14.61 10.07
N TYR A 49 -0.04 -14.43 11.05
CA TYR A 49 -0.05 -15.28 12.24
C TYR A 49 -1.30 -15.08 13.12
N LEU A 50 -1.90 -13.89 13.06
CA LEU A 50 -3.21 -13.65 13.67
C LEU A 50 -4.31 -14.35 12.85
N ASP A 51 -4.27 -14.21 11.52
CA ASP A 51 -5.25 -14.81 10.62
C ASP A 51 -5.21 -16.35 10.65
N MET A 52 -4.05 -16.95 10.84
CA MET A 52 -3.97 -18.41 11.08
C MET A 52 -4.94 -18.89 12.18
N LYS A 53 -5.11 -18.07 13.23
CA LYS A 53 -6.03 -18.37 14.34
C LYS A 53 -7.45 -17.93 14.03
N LEU A 54 -7.64 -16.72 13.51
CA LEU A 54 -8.97 -16.14 13.26
C LEU A 54 -9.72 -16.86 12.16
N LEU A 55 -9.02 -17.31 11.12
CA LEU A 55 -9.57 -18.00 9.96
C LEU A 55 -9.46 -19.52 10.07
N HIS A 56 -8.99 -20.04 11.22
CA HIS A 56 -8.84 -21.47 11.46
C HIS A 56 -8.08 -22.22 10.33
N ILE A 57 -6.99 -21.59 9.82
CA ILE A 57 -6.27 -22.10 8.63
C ILE A 57 -5.72 -23.50 8.85
N SER A 58 -5.28 -23.85 10.06
CA SER A 58 -4.81 -25.21 10.37
C SER A 58 -5.93 -26.24 10.27
N ASP A 59 -7.13 -25.90 10.71
CA ASP A 59 -8.28 -26.79 10.69
C ASP A 59 -8.79 -27.01 9.26
N SER A 60 -8.84 -25.94 8.46
CA SER A 60 -9.34 -25.98 7.09
C SER A 60 -8.35 -26.62 6.11
N SER A 61 -7.05 -26.38 6.29
CA SER A 61 -6.00 -26.92 5.40
C SER A 61 -5.53 -28.31 5.79
N GLY A 62 -5.74 -28.73 7.06
CA GLY A 62 -5.24 -29.99 7.60
C GLY A 62 -3.74 -29.99 7.93
N TYR A 63 -3.05 -28.86 7.78
CA TYR A 63 -1.62 -28.75 8.10
C TYR A 63 -1.40 -28.19 9.51
N SER A 64 -0.31 -28.61 10.14
CA SER A 64 0.08 -28.05 11.44
C SER A 64 0.51 -26.58 11.33
N ASN A 65 0.34 -25.81 12.41
CA ASN A 65 0.76 -24.42 12.46
C ASN A 65 2.24 -24.21 12.09
N ASP A 66 3.11 -25.15 12.40
CA ASP A 66 4.54 -25.05 12.09
C ASP A 66 4.80 -25.21 10.58
N VAL A 67 4.12 -26.15 9.93
CA VAL A 67 4.17 -26.33 8.47
C VAL A 67 3.65 -25.08 7.76
N ILE A 68 2.51 -24.56 8.20
CA ILE A 68 1.91 -23.36 7.63
C ILE A 68 2.87 -22.17 7.73
N ARG A 69 3.38 -21.88 8.92
CA ARG A 69 4.33 -20.77 9.15
C ARG A 69 5.60 -20.89 8.32
N LYS A 70 6.19 -22.08 8.30
CA LYS A 70 7.43 -22.34 7.57
C LYS A 70 7.28 -22.05 6.08
N ASN A 71 6.19 -22.51 5.46
CA ASN A 71 5.93 -22.31 4.03
C ASN A 71 5.56 -20.84 3.73
N PHE A 72 4.72 -20.23 4.56
CA PHE A 72 4.40 -18.81 4.44
C PHE A 72 5.65 -17.91 4.57
N ASP A 73 6.53 -18.19 5.55
CA ASP A 73 7.75 -17.41 5.73
C ASP A 73 8.73 -17.53 4.56
N VAL A 74 8.76 -18.70 3.90
CA VAL A 74 9.53 -18.89 2.66
C VAL A 74 8.94 -18.05 1.55
N LEU A 75 7.62 -18.04 1.38
CA LEU A 75 6.93 -17.24 0.37
C LEU A 75 7.18 -15.73 0.56
N ILE A 76 7.05 -15.23 1.79
CA ILE A 76 7.31 -13.80 2.07
C ILE A 76 8.76 -13.45 1.82
N ARG A 77 9.70 -14.31 2.22
CA ARG A 77 11.13 -14.08 1.94
C ARG A 77 11.41 -14.05 0.45
N TYR A 78 10.81 -14.98 -0.31
CA TYR A 78 10.95 -15.03 -1.76
C TYR A 78 10.48 -13.75 -2.43
N ASN A 79 9.35 -13.18 -1.99
CA ASN A 79 8.76 -11.99 -2.60
C ASN A 79 9.57 -10.69 -2.36
N ASN A 80 10.59 -10.70 -1.49
CA ASN A 80 11.46 -9.53 -1.28
C ASN A 80 12.50 -9.39 -2.39
N ILE A 81 12.83 -8.15 -2.77
CA ILE A 81 13.86 -7.84 -3.80
C ILE A 81 15.26 -8.34 -3.44
N TRP A 82 15.52 -8.53 -2.14
CA TRP A 82 16.82 -9.05 -1.64
C TRP A 82 17.00 -10.54 -1.86
N HIS A 83 15.93 -11.27 -2.19
CA HIS A 83 16.00 -12.70 -2.46
C HIS A 83 16.28 -12.95 -3.95
N THR A 84 17.36 -13.65 -4.27
CA THR A 84 17.79 -13.92 -5.66
C THR A 84 17.54 -15.36 -6.13
N GLY A 85 17.06 -16.24 -5.25
CA GLY A 85 16.80 -17.65 -5.57
C GLY A 85 15.42 -17.89 -6.18
N ILE A 86 15.17 -19.13 -6.55
CA ILE A 86 13.85 -19.63 -6.94
C ILE A 86 13.00 -19.93 -5.70
N LEU A 87 11.68 -19.86 -5.85
CA LEU A 87 10.76 -20.29 -4.79
C LEU A 87 10.80 -21.83 -4.70
N ASN A 88 11.03 -22.31 -3.50
CA ASN A 88 10.93 -23.74 -3.20
C ASN A 88 10.28 -23.91 -1.81
N PHE A 89 9.06 -24.43 -1.80
CA PHE A 89 8.37 -24.72 -0.54
C PHE A 89 8.96 -25.97 0.09
N PRO A 90 9.27 -25.93 1.40
CA PRO A 90 9.88 -27.08 2.07
C PRO A 90 8.94 -28.27 2.23
N ASP A 91 7.63 -28.04 2.26
CA ASP A 91 6.64 -29.08 2.57
C ASP A 91 5.56 -29.23 1.48
N PHE A 92 5.53 -28.34 0.46
CA PHE A 92 4.52 -28.37 -0.60
C PHE A 92 5.12 -28.58 -1.97
N PRO A 93 4.53 -29.43 -2.83
CA PRO A 93 4.79 -29.41 -4.26
C PRO A 93 4.31 -28.07 -4.86
N MET A 94 4.78 -27.78 -6.05
CA MET A 94 4.37 -26.59 -6.81
C MET A 94 4.36 -26.95 -8.31
N SER A 95 3.25 -26.63 -8.97
CA SER A 95 3.12 -26.81 -10.42
C SER A 95 3.93 -25.77 -11.19
N GLU A 96 4.11 -25.98 -12.48
CA GLU A 96 4.77 -24.99 -13.35
C GLU A 96 3.96 -23.70 -13.45
N SER A 97 2.63 -23.78 -13.54
CA SER A 97 1.73 -22.62 -13.51
C SER A 97 1.82 -21.85 -12.19
N GLY A 98 1.84 -22.57 -11.07
CA GLY A 98 2.03 -21.97 -9.75
C GLY A 98 3.38 -21.25 -9.61
N ARG A 99 4.46 -21.86 -10.11
CA ARG A 99 5.79 -21.24 -10.14
C ARG A 99 5.78 -19.93 -10.93
N ILE A 100 5.21 -19.95 -12.14
CA ILE A 100 5.12 -18.75 -12.99
C ILE A 100 4.31 -17.67 -12.28
N HIS A 101 3.16 -18.02 -11.69
CA HIS A 101 2.34 -17.05 -10.96
C HIS A 101 3.12 -16.39 -9.81
N PHE A 102 3.83 -17.14 -8.98
CA PHE A 102 4.63 -16.56 -7.90
C PHE A 102 5.80 -15.70 -8.40
N GLU A 103 6.38 -16.00 -9.56
CA GLU A 103 7.36 -15.12 -10.22
C GLU A 103 6.74 -13.79 -10.65
N GLU A 104 5.51 -13.82 -11.16
CA GLU A 104 4.75 -12.62 -11.52
C GLU A 104 4.38 -11.80 -10.28
N VAL A 105 3.91 -12.45 -9.22
CA VAL A 105 3.63 -11.83 -7.92
C VAL A 105 4.87 -11.13 -7.36
N LYS A 106 6.03 -11.78 -7.41
CA LYS A 106 7.30 -11.17 -7.01
C LYS A 106 7.62 -9.91 -7.83
N LYS A 107 7.39 -9.92 -9.14
CA LYS A 107 7.58 -8.74 -9.99
C LYS A 107 6.69 -7.58 -9.53
N VAL A 108 5.42 -7.86 -9.20
CA VAL A 108 4.49 -6.86 -8.68
C VAL A 108 5.01 -6.25 -7.36
N PHE A 109 5.38 -7.08 -6.37
CA PHE A 109 5.93 -6.56 -5.11
C PHE A 109 7.25 -5.80 -5.31
N SER A 110 8.11 -6.26 -6.22
CA SER A 110 9.36 -5.58 -6.55
C SER A 110 9.16 -4.16 -7.06
N VAL A 111 8.08 -3.89 -7.83
CA VAL A 111 7.73 -2.53 -8.26
C VAL A 111 7.48 -1.62 -7.06
N PHE A 112 6.77 -2.10 -6.04
CA PHE A 112 6.50 -1.32 -4.83
C PHE A 112 7.76 -1.13 -3.97
N GLU A 113 8.59 -2.15 -3.82
CA GLU A 113 9.83 -2.08 -3.03
C GLU A 113 10.86 -1.13 -3.69
N TYR A 114 11.11 -1.26 -4.99
CA TYR A 114 11.96 -0.31 -5.72
C TYR A 114 11.34 1.09 -5.76
N GLY A 115 10.01 1.17 -5.91
CA GLY A 115 9.28 2.42 -5.80
C GLY A 115 9.51 3.10 -4.46
N ALA A 116 9.45 2.35 -3.36
CA ALA A 116 9.74 2.89 -2.02
C ALA A 116 11.19 3.39 -1.90
N LEU A 117 12.17 2.62 -2.39
CA LEU A 117 13.58 3.02 -2.36
C LEU A 117 13.86 4.32 -3.12
N ILE A 118 13.16 4.56 -4.23
CA ILE A 118 13.32 5.77 -5.05
C ILE A 118 12.50 6.94 -4.48
N LEU A 119 11.24 6.67 -4.11
CA LEU A 119 10.32 7.73 -3.72
C LEU A 119 10.55 8.25 -2.30
N ILE A 120 11.11 7.47 -1.39
CA ILE A 120 11.43 7.95 -0.03
C ILE A 120 12.42 9.12 -0.07
N PRO A 121 13.63 9.02 -0.67
CA PRO A 121 14.56 10.14 -0.74
C PRO A 121 13.99 11.32 -1.55
N LEU A 122 13.29 11.06 -2.65
CA LEU A 122 12.64 12.10 -3.46
C LEU A 122 11.60 12.87 -2.63
N SER A 123 10.73 12.17 -1.92
CA SER A 123 9.73 12.78 -1.02
C SER A 123 10.37 13.56 0.13
N ALA A 124 11.48 13.07 0.67
CA ALA A 124 12.21 13.80 1.71
C ALA A 124 12.73 15.14 1.21
N VAL A 125 13.34 15.18 0.02
CA VAL A 125 13.80 16.43 -0.63
C VAL A 125 12.62 17.36 -0.90
N GLU A 126 11.53 16.84 -1.43
CA GLU A 126 10.32 17.62 -1.72
C GLU A 126 9.70 18.22 -0.45
N ILE A 127 9.57 17.44 0.62
CA ILE A 127 9.08 17.89 1.93
C ILE A 127 9.96 19.01 2.50
N MET A 128 11.29 18.88 2.40
CA MET A 128 12.22 19.90 2.86
C MET A 128 12.07 21.20 2.05
N ALA A 129 11.98 21.10 0.73
CA ALA A 129 11.75 22.24 -0.15
C ALA A 129 10.40 22.91 0.12
N ALA A 130 9.34 22.15 0.29
CA ALA A 130 8.01 22.66 0.60
C ALA A 130 7.97 23.38 1.96
N LYS A 131 8.64 22.84 2.98
CA LYS A 131 8.77 23.51 4.29
C LYS A 131 9.53 24.83 4.18
N LYS A 132 10.65 24.88 3.45
CA LYS A 132 11.47 26.08 3.24
C LYS A 132 10.67 27.18 2.50
N LYS A 133 9.95 26.82 1.43
CA LYS A 133 9.12 27.73 0.63
C LYS A 133 7.76 28.02 1.25
N ARG A 134 7.41 27.40 2.38
CA ARG A 134 6.06 27.44 3.01
C ARG A 134 4.94 27.07 2.04
N PHE A 135 5.18 26.08 1.21
CA PHE A 135 4.26 25.59 0.17
C PHE A 135 3.32 24.53 0.75
N GLY A 136 2.38 24.97 1.59
CA GLY A 136 1.46 24.09 2.31
C GLY A 136 0.45 23.36 1.41
N SER A 137 0.11 23.92 0.24
CA SER A 137 -0.84 23.31 -0.71
C SER A 137 -0.41 21.93 -1.22
N LEU A 138 0.89 21.64 -1.27
CA LEU A 138 1.43 20.33 -1.55
C LEU A 138 0.86 19.26 -0.59
N PHE A 139 0.92 19.55 0.72
CA PHE A 139 0.44 18.62 1.74
C PHE A 139 -1.09 18.50 1.74
N ALA A 140 -1.81 19.58 1.38
CA ALA A 140 -3.24 19.53 1.20
C ALA A 140 -3.62 18.60 0.02
N ALA A 141 -2.94 18.75 -1.13
CA ALA A 141 -3.15 17.89 -2.29
C ALA A 141 -2.82 16.43 -1.96
N ALA A 142 -1.66 16.15 -1.35
CA ALA A 142 -1.29 14.80 -0.90
C ALA A 142 -2.35 14.19 0.02
N GLY A 143 -2.82 14.94 1.01
CA GLY A 143 -3.85 14.47 1.94
C GLY A 143 -5.17 14.17 1.25
N ILE A 144 -5.64 15.02 0.34
CA ILE A 144 -6.89 14.81 -0.40
C ILE A 144 -6.81 13.56 -1.29
N ILE A 145 -5.72 13.41 -2.06
CA ILE A 145 -5.48 12.24 -2.92
C ILE A 145 -5.43 10.97 -2.08
N SER A 146 -4.68 11.01 -0.96
CA SER A 146 -4.50 9.86 -0.06
C SER A 146 -5.77 9.47 0.73
N VAL A 147 -6.80 10.31 0.77
CA VAL A 147 -8.11 9.92 1.30
C VAL A 147 -9.04 9.47 0.18
N GLY A 148 -9.09 10.23 -0.92
CA GLY A 148 -10.05 10.01 -1.99
C GLY A 148 -9.90 8.63 -2.65
N ILE A 149 -8.68 8.26 -3.04
CA ILE A 149 -8.43 6.98 -3.72
C ILE A 149 -8.70 5.78 -2.80
N PRO A 150 -8.13 5.69 -1.56
CA PRO A 150 -8.45 4.57 -0.67
C PRO A 150 -9.90 4.50 -0.24
N ALA A 151 -10.58 5.63 -0.07
CA ALA A 151 -12.00 5.62 0.29
C ALA A 151 -12.85 5.01 -0.84
N SER A 152 -12.58 5.39 -2.10
CA SER A 152 -13.28 4.83 -3.26
C SER A 152 -13.00 3.32 -3.40
N LEU A 153 -11.75 2.91 -3.25
CA LEU A 153 -11.36 1.49 -3.32
C LEU A 153 -11.96 0.70 -2.14
N GLY A 154 -11.96 1.27 -0.94
CA GLY A 154 -12.56 0.64 0.24
C GLY A 154 -14.06 0.41 0.10
N LEU A 155 -14.79 1.32 -0.55
CA LEU A 155 -16.20 1.12 -0.87
C LEU A 155 -16.42 -0.04 -1.85
N LEU A 156 -15.56 -0.18 -2.86
CA LEU A 156 -15.62 -1.31 -3.81
C LEU A 156 -15.33 -2.64 -3.11
N ILE A 157 -14.30 -2.70 -2.27
CA ILE A 157 -13.94 -3.88 -1.47
C ILE A 157 -15.09 -4.28 -0.54
N ALA A 158 -15.68 -3.30 0.16
CA ALA A 158 -16.80 -3.54 1.06
C ALA A 158 -18.07 -3.97 0.34
N ALA A 159 -18.25 -3.54 -0.92
CA ALA A 159 -19.40 -3.93 -1.72
C ALA A 159 -19.30 -5.37 -2.25
N ASN A 160 -18.13 -5.77 -2.72
CA ASN A 160 -17.91 -7.12 -3.25
C ASN A 160 -16.41 -7.42 -3.33
N TRP A 161 -15.87 -8.07 -2.30
CA TRP A 161 -14.46 -8.47 -2.22
C TRP A 161 -14.08 -9.45 -3.33
N GLU A 162 -14.87 -10.48 -3.56
CA GLU A 162 -14.60 -11.50 -4.56
C GLU A 162 -14.43 -10.89 -5.97
N TRP A 163 -15.35 -10.00 -6.34
CA TRP A 163 -15.26 -9.29 -7.62
C TRP A 163 -13.99 -8.44 -7.72
N VAL A 164 -13.60 -7.74 -6.65
CA VAL A 164 -12.37 -6.93 -6.61
C VAL A 164 -11.15 -7.83 -6.75
N PHE A 165 -11.11 -8.95 -6.02
CA PHE A 165 -10.01 -9.91 -6.04
C PHE A 165 -9.81 -10.52 -7.45
N ILE A 166 -10.87 -11.03 -8.05
CA ILE A 166 -10.84 -11.58 -9.41
C ILE A 166 -10.46 -10.53 -10.44
N THR A 167 -11.04 -9.31 -10.34
CA THR A 167 -10.76 -8.24 -11.28
C THR A 167 -9.30 -7.78 -11.19
N PHE A 168 -8.76 -7.66 -9.98
CA PHE A 168 -7.34 -7.38 -9.76
C PHE A 168 -6.44 -8.40 -10.47
N HIS A 169 -6.71 -9.71 -10.28
CA HIS A 169 -5.92 -10.77 -10.91
C HIS A 169 -5.98 -10.69 -12.45
N LYS A 170 -7.17 -10.49 -13.03
CA LYS A 170 -7.34 -10.35 -14.48
C LYS A 170 -6.67 -9.11 -15.08
N ILE A 171 -6.56 -8.02 -14.32
CA ILE A 171 -5.87 -6.80 -14.78
C ILE A 171 -4.35 -6.95 -14.68
N VAL A 172 -3.86 -7.54 -13.59
CA VAL A 172 -2.43 -7.62 -13.30
C VAL A 172 -1.76 -8.79 -14.02
N PHE A 173 -2.44 -9.92 -14.09
CA PHE A 173 -1.94 -11.15 -14.71
C PHE A 173 -2.70 -11.44 -16.01
N GLN A 174 -1.98 -11.65 -17.09
CA GLN A 174 -2.56 -11.90 -18.42
C GLN A 174 -2.73 -13.40 -18.72
N ASN A 175 -2.96 -14.19 -17.67
CA ASN A 175 -3.12 -15.64 -17.71
C ASN A 175 -4.01 -16.07 -16.53
N ASP A 176 -4.33 -17.38 -16.47
CA ASP A 176 -5.15 -17.97 -15.41
C ASP A 176 -4.31 -18.80 -14.40
N TYR A 177 -2.99 -18.59 -14.32
CA TYR A 177 -2.08 -19.34 -13.45
C TYR A 177 -2.27 -19.03 -11.95
N TRP A 178 -3.02 -17.99 -11.62
CA TRP A 178 -3.46 -17.65 -10.27
C TRP A 178 -4.63 -18.52 -9.76
N LEU A 179 -5.27 -19.28 -10.66
CA LEU A 179 -6.30 -20.27 -10.32
C LEU A 179 -5.62 -21.60 -9.94
N PHE A 180 -5.16 -21.68 -8.70
CA PHE A 180 -4.46 -22.85 -8.21
C PHE A 180 -5.36 -24.07 -8.04
N ASP A 181 -4.84 -25.25 -8.37
CA ASP A 181 -5.40 -26.54 -7.98
C ASP A 181 -4.76 -26.99 -6.66
N PRO A 182 -5.54 -27.17 -5.58
CA PRO A 182 -5.02 -27.60 -4.28
C PRO A 182 -4.24 -28.92 -4.29
N TYR A 183 -4.47 -29.79 -5.28
CA TYR A 183 -3.73 -31.06 -5.42
C TYR A 183 -2.31 -30.87 -5.93
N THR A 184 -2.11 -29.94 -6.85
CA THR A 184 -0.77 -29.65 -7.42
C THR A 184 -0.05 -28.52 -6.68
N ASP A 185 -0.81 -27.58 -6.10
CA ASP A 185 -0.32 -26.40 -5.41
C ASP A 185 -0.98 -26.24 -4.03
N PRO A 186 -0.70 -27.10 -3.06
CA PRO A 186 -1.33 -27.09 -1.74
C PRO A 186 -1.15 -25.79 -0.97
N VAL A 187 -0.19 -24.96 -1.36
CA VAL A 187 0.04 -23.63 -0.77
C VAL A 187 -1.22 -22.77 -0.79
N ILE A 188 -2.13 -22.95 -1.75
CA ILE A 188 -3.38 -22.18 -1.81
C ILE A 188 -4.30 -22.45 -0.61
N THR A 189 -4.23 -23.65 -0.02
CA THR A 189 -5.05 -24.01 1.14
C THR A 189 -4.65 -23.27 2.42
N ILE A 190 -3.43 -22.72 2.44
CA ILE A 190 -2.94 -21.90 3.55
C ILE A 190 -2.99 -20.39 3.25
N LEU A 191 -3.50 -19.98 2.10
CA LEU A 191 -3.59 -18.58 1.65
C LEU A 191 -5.06 -18.23 1.32
N PRO A 192 -5.97 -18.20 2.32
CA PRO A 192 -7.36 -17.86 2.09
C PRO A 192 -7.49 -16.43 1.57
N ASP A 193 -8.52 -16.16 0.77
CA ASP A 193 -8.75 -14.85 0.16
C ASP A 193 -9.05 -13.75 1.21
N GLU A 194 -9.62 -14.09 2.35
CA GLU A 194 -9.81 -13.19 3.48
C GLU A 194 -8.49 -12.62 4.01
N PHE A 195 -7.40 -13.39 3.99
CA PHE A 195 -6.07 -12.87 4.35
C PHE A 195 -5.66 -11.73 3.42
N PHE A 196 -5.89 -11.86 2.11
CA PHE A 196 -5.58 -10.77 1.16
C PHE A 196 -6.49 -9.56 1.36
N MET A 197 -7.75 -9.76 1.76
CA MET A 197 -8.65 -8.68 2.16
C MET A 197 -8.10 -7.94 3.39
N HIS A 198 -7.61 -8.64 4.40
CA HIS A 198 -6.97 -8.03 5.57
C HIS A 198 -5.68 -7.29 5.21
N CYS A 199 -4.89 -7.81 4.27
CA CYS A 199 -3.73 -7.08 3.72
C CYS A 199 -4.17 -5.76 3.04
N ALA A 200 -5.20 -5.79 2.20
CA ALA A 200 -5.75 -4.60 1.57
C ALA A 200 -6.26 -3.59 2.61
N ALA A 201 -6.96 -4.05 3.64
CA ALA A 201 -7.42 -3.21 4.75
C ALA A 201 -6.23 -2.56 5.50
N LEU A 202 -5.17 -3.31 5.79
CA LEU A 202 -3.97 -2.76 6.44
C LEU A 202 -3.29 -1.71 5.56
N ILE A 203 -3.13 -1.94 4.26
CA ILE A 203 -2.59 -0.94 3.33
C ILE A 203 -3.42 0.34 3.37
N MET A 204 -4.75 0.24 3.29
CA MET A 204 -5.64 1.39 3.36
C MET A 204 -5.52 2.15 4.69
N LEU A 205 -5.43 1.44 5.82
CA LEU A 205 -5.23 2.06 7.14
C LEU A 205 -3.90 2.81 7.23
N LEU A 206 -2.81 2.26 6.70
CA LEU A 206 -1.51 2.92 6.66
C LEU A 206 -1.55 4.17 5.78
N VAL A 207 -2.19 4.11 4.62
CA VAL A 207 -2.35 5.27 3.72
C VAL A 207 -3.22 6.35 4.38
N LEU A 208 -4.31 6.00 5.04
CA LEU A 208 -5.14 6.95 5.78
C LEU A 208 -4.39 7.59 6.96
N ALA A 209 -3.59 6.81 7.70
CA ALA A 209 -2.74 7.35 8.77
C ALA A 209 -1.71 8.36 8.23
N GLY A 210 -1.06 8.05 7.11
CA GLY A 210 -0.15 8.98 6.42
C GLY A 210 -0.85 10.25 5.93
N SER A 211 -2.08 10.12 5.43
CA SER A 211 -2.93 11.25 5.04
C SER A 211 -3.16 12.22 6.20
N LEU A 212 -3.44 11.71 7.40
CA LEU A 212 -3.58 12.55 8.59
C LEU A 212 -2.30 13.33 8.90
N ALA A 213 -1.12 12.72 8.70
CA ALA A 213 0.16 13.41 8.85
C ALA A 213 0.34 14.54 7.80
N PHE A 214 -0.10 14.34 6.56
CA PHE A 214 -0.09 15.39 5.54
C PHE A 214 -1.00 16.56 5.91
N PHE A 215 -2.22 16.31 6.37
CA PHE A 215 -3.13 17.37 6.84
C PHE A 215 -2.58 18.12 8.06
N ALA A 216 -1.94 17.42 9.00
CA ALA A 216 -1.28 18.05 10.13
C ALA A 216 -0.12 18.98 9.67
N ALA A 217 0.69 18.53 8.72
CA ALA A 217 1.76 19.35 8.12
C ALA A 217 1.20 20.58 7.40
N TRP A 218 0.15 20.41 6.62
CA TRP A 218 -0.56 21.54 5.97
C TRP A 218 -1.03 22.59 6.99
N LYS A 219 -1.80 22.17 8.01
CA LYS A 219 -2.30 23.08 9.05
C LYS A 219 -1.16 23.82 9.78
N LYS A 220 -0.05 23.12 10.08
CA LYS A 220 1.13 23.73 10.73
C LYS A 220 1.78 24.81 9.87
N LEU A 221 1.90 24.58 8.56
CA LEU A 221 2.49 25.54 7.64
C LEU A 221 1.53 26.73 7.36
N ALA A 222 0.23 26.49 7.30
CA ALA A 222 -0.78 27.53 7.15
C ALA A 222 -0.76 28.52 8.34
N LYS A 223 -0.72 28.00 9.58
CA LYS A 223 -0.64 28.84 10.80
C LYS A 223 0.63 29.73 10.85
N LYS A 224 1.77 29.24 10.36
CA LYS A 224 3.02 30.04 10.31
C LYS A 224 3.02 31.17 9.28
N LYS A 225 2.05 31.20 8.34
CA LYS A 225 1.88 32.30 7.39
C LYS A 225 1.15 33.51 8.00
N VAL A 226 0.44 33.33 9.12
CA VAL A 226 -0.41 34.34 9.75
C VAL A 226 0.33 35.13 10.85
N LYS A 227 1.47 34.61 11.34
CA LYS A 227 2.39 35.32 12.23
C LYS A 227 3.52 35.97 11.42
#